data_48189e2943e254953158acf3f3f55ccb
#
_entry.id   48189e2943e254953158acf3f3f55ccb
#
_cell.length_a   1.000
_cell.length_b   1.000
_cell.length_c   1.000
_cell.angle_alpha   90.00
_cell.angle_beta   90.00
_cell.angle_gamma   90.00
#
_symmetry.space_group_name_H-M   'P 1'
#
loop_
_entity.id
_entity.type
_entity.pdbx_description
1 polymer ?
#
loop_
_entity_poly.entity_id
_entity_poly.type
_entity_poly.pdbx_seq_one_letter_code
_entity_poly.pdbx_strand_id
1 'polypeptide(L)'
;MYGLRSAYILPAVALVAFTTATAASAQPEAKLSSIVRFKTPGSAPEIVAASRDGNRIVYVNSKENDIGFVNIQDPSKPKMLGVVSVANVGEPTSIVITPDAKYAIVSIFVKEKPGQLLFFNMSDRKQVASLTLPGIGPDSIAITPDGKKLVVAIEDEENTDKLPGKRPGTVAIITLDYNNLSKSSFQNAAINLKGISGVNFPNDPQPEYVAISPDGKMAAVTLQENNAIALIDIKSASVTRIFSARTVTQLADLSDDDKASLTEKFTSRREPDGIAFTADGLFLVTANEGDTERKTFGDNVYSGGRGWTIFDLQGAVVYESGNSVEAIAIKNSFYPLKRSSKRGIELEGAVISVVDDKQVAFLTSERGNFLLAYDISSIRMPVLLGVVPTGKNPEGLVVIPSRNLVLTANEGDGTIDIIKIKP
;
A
#
# COMPACT_ATOMS: atom_id res chain seq x y z
N MET A 1 -73.15 -44.94 45.95
CA MET A 1 -73.02 -43.53 45.53
C MET A 1 -71.76 -43.41 44.72
N TYR A 2 -71.92 -42.91 43.52
CA TYR A 2 -70.96 -43.02 42.43
C TYR A 2 -69.77 -42.08 42.59
N GLY A 3 -68.48 -42.64 42.48
CA GLY A 3 -67.27 -41.89 42.41
C GLY A 3 -66.73 -41.89 40.98
N LEU A 4 -66.69 -40.74 40.39
CA LEU A 4 -66.12 -40.50 39.07
C LEU A 4 -64.53 -40.50 39.14
N ARG A 5 -63.94 -41.37 38.35
CA ARG A 5 -62.50 -41.34 38.10
C ARG A 5 -62.15 -40.44 36.90
N SER A 6 -61.49 -39.36 37.13
CA SER A 6 -60.93 -38.53 36.04
C SER A 6 -59.66 -39.16 35.51
N ALA A 7 -59.58 -39.44 34.20
CA ALA A 7 -58.41 -39.86 33.48
C ALA A 7 -57.69 -38.64 32.96
N TYR A 8 -56.42 -38.46 33.38
CA TYR A 8 -55.51 -37.47 32.84
C TYR A 8 -54.86 -38.02 31.57
N ILE A 9 -55.14 -37.36 30.42
CA ILE A 9 -54.46 -37.61 29.18
C ILE A 9 -53.24 -36.70 29.15
N LEU A 10 -52.04 -37.25 29.14
CA LEU A 10 -50.78 -36.54 28.91
C LEU A 10 -50.59 -36.33 27.39
N PRO A 11 -50.24 -35.13 26.96
CA PRO A 11 -49.92 -34.92 25.53
C PRO A 11 -48.52 -35.49 25.22
N ALA A 12 -48.41 -36.25 24.16
CA ALA A 12 -47.16 -36.73 23.61
C ALA A 12 -46.41 -35.54 22.98
N VAL A 13 -45.26 -35.21 23.54
CA VAL A 13 -44.31 -34.22 22.96
C VAL A 13 -43.51 -34.93 21.86
N ALA A 14 -43.81 -34.57 20.61
CA ALA A 14 -42.99 -35.02 19.47
C ALA A 14 -41.65 -34.23 19.46
N LEU A 15 -40.58 -34.92 19.69
CA LEU A 15 -39.21 -34.37 19.60
C LEU A 15 -38.85 -34.28 18.11
N VAL A 16 -38.92 -33.07 17.53
CA VAL A 16 -38.41 -32.82 16.19
C VAL A 16 -36.88 -32.63 16.28
N ALA A 17 -36.13 -33.63 15.85
CA ALA A 17 -34.69 -33.52 15.73
C ALA A 17 -34.34 -32.62 14.50
N PHE A 18 -33.91 -31.40 14.74
CA PHE A 18 -33.32 -30.58 13.71
C PHE A 18 -31.89 -31.11 13.47
N THR A 19 -31.66 -31.83 12.37
CA THR A 19 -30.35 -32.10 11.85
C THR A 19 -29.84 -30.81 11.19
N THR A 20 -28.99 -30.04 11.86
CA THR A 20 -28.22 -28.98 11.23
C THR A 20 -27.21 -29.61 10.30
N ALA A 21 -27.49 -29.71 9.02
CA ALA A 21 -26.49 -29.94 8.00
C ALA A 21 -25.59 -28.71 7.99
N THR A 22 -24.41 -28.81 8.59
CA THR A 22 -23.33 -27.86 8.35
C THR A 22 -22.89 -28.02 6.91
N ALA A 23 -23.43 -27.19 6.02
CA ALA A 23 -22.84 -27.01 4.72
C ALA A 23 -21.38 -26.52 4.96
N ALA A 24 -20.42 -27.39 4.75
CA ALA A 24 -19.04 -27.00 4.61
C ALA A 24 -19.01 -26.05 3.41
N SER A 25 -18.90 -24.74 3.66
CA SER A 25 -18.64 -23.76 2.62
C SER A 25 -17.33 -24.16 1.97
N ALA A 26 -17.38 -24.65 0.74
CA ALA A 26 -16.18 -24.82 -0.06
C ALA A 26 -15.46 -23.46 -0.04
N GLN A 27 -14.22 -23.42 0.49
CA GLN A 27 -13.40 -22.22 0.40
C GLN A 27 -13.29 -21.90 -1.09
N PRO A 28 -13.53 -20.64 -1.50
CA PRO A 28 -13.38 -20.27 -2.89
C PRO A 28 -11.95 -20.64 -3.33
N GLU A 29 -11.83 -21.29 -4.49
CA GLU A 29 -10.51 -21.56 -5.08
C GLU A 29 -9.69 -20.27 -5.09
N ALA A 30 -8.43 -20.36 -4.70
CA ALA A 30 -7.54 -19.22 -4.64
C ALA A 30 -7.54 -18.49 -5.99
N LYS A 31 -8.07 -17.26 -6.00
CA LYS A 31 -8.19 -16.44 -7.22
C LYS A 31 -6.85 -15.84 -7.67
N LEU A 32 -5.76 -16.17 -6.98
CA LEU A 32 -4.40 -15.74 -7.30
C LEU A 32 -3.54 -16.95 -7.69
N SER A 33 -2.73 -16.80 -8.71
CA SER A 33 -1.72 -17.82 -9.08
C SER A 33 -0.45 -17.15 -9.59
N SER A 34 0.71 -17.50 -9.01
CA SER A 34 2.00 -17.06 -9.52
C SER A 34 2.21 -17.57 -10.95
N ILE A 35 2.61 -16.67 -11.86
CA ILE A 35 3.02 -17.02 -13.22
C ILE A 35 4.53 -17.26 -13.24
N VAL A 36 5.30 -16.27 -12.77
CA VAL A 36 6.75 -16.30 -12.76
C VAL A 36 7.31 -15.37 -11.69
N ARG A 37 8.42 -15.75 -11.11
CA ARG A 37 9.31 -14.88 -10.33
C ARG A 37 10.50 -14.52 -11.21
N PHE A 38 10.54 -13.29 -11.64
CA PHE A 38 11.57 -12.79 -12.55
C PHE A 38 12.73 -12.20 -11.75
N LYS A 39 13.95 -12.76 -11.94
CA LYS A 39 15.16 -12.20 -11.33
C LYS A 39 15.61 -10.98 -12.13
N THR A 40 15.69 -9.82 -11.48
CA THR A 40 16.22 -8.59 -12.08
C THR A 40 17.75 -8.62 -12.09
N PRO A 41 18.40 -7.91 -13.02
CA PRO A 41 19.77 -7.47 -12.83
C PRO A 41 19.80 -6.50 -11.64
N GLY A 42 20.77 -6.63 -10.76
CA GLY A 42 20.82 -5.88 -9.51
C GLY A 42 20.08 -6.58 -8.36
N SER A 43 20.03 -5.95 -7.19
CA SER A 43 19.69 -6.64 -5.95
C SER A 43 18.42 -6.17 -5.26
N ALA A 44 17.89 -4.99 -5.61
CA ALA A 44 16.79 -4.38 -4.86
C ALA A 44 15.79 -3.62 -5.76
N PRO A 45 14.97 -4.32 -6.59
CA PRO A 45 13.83 -3.68 -7.22
C PRO A 45 12.83 -3.31 -6.11
N GLU A 46 12.59 -2.04 -5.95
CA GLU A 46 11.82 -1.47 -4.85
C GLU A 46 10.43 -1.04 -5.34
N ILE A 47 10.33 -0.03 -6.18
CA ILE A 47 9.06 0.42 -6.73
C ILE A 47 8.94 0.03 -8.20
N VAL A 48 7.76 -0.43 -8.62
CA VAL A 48 7.47 -0.87 -9.98
C VAL A 48 6.25 -0.15 -10.56
N ALA A 49 6.36 0.31 -11.81
CA ALA A 49 5.25 0.86 -12.58
C ALA A 49 5.01 0.06 -13.86
N ALA A 50 3.76 0.00 -14.30
CA ALA A 50 3.36 -0.70 -15.52
C ALA A 50 2.79 0.28 -16.56
N SER A 51 3.07 0.03 -17.83
CA SER A 51 2.40 0.73 -18.92
C SER A 51 0.92 0.34 -18.98
N ARG A 52 0.05 1.26 -19.40
CA ARG A 52 -1.41 1.05 -19.43
C ARG A 52 -1.84 -0.13 -20.30
N ASP A 53 -1.08 -0.42 -21.37
CA ASP A 53 -1.29 -1.61 -22.22
C ASP A 53 -0.81 -2.92 -21.57
N GLY A 54 -0.11 -2.81 -20.45
CA GLY A 54 0.43 -3.93 -19.68
C GLY A 54 1.58 -4.69 -20.35
N ASN A 55 2.22 -4.11 -21.36
CA ASN A 55 3.29 -4.80 -22.09
C ASN A 55 4.68 -4.49 -21.56
N ARG A 56 4.83 -3.43 -20.77
CA ARG A 56 6.11 -3.00 -20.20
C ARG A 56 5.96 -2.63 -18.74
N ILE A 57 6.99 -2.92 -17.99
CA ILE A 57 7.17 -2.41 -16.65
C ILE A 57 8.52 -1.69 -16.55
N VAL A 58 8.60 -0.77 -15.63
CA VAL A 58 9.82 -0.09 -15.23
C VAL A 58 9.89 -0.14 -13.71
N TYR A 59 11.07 -0.40 -13.17
CA TYR A 59 11.29 -0.44 -11.72
C TYR A 59 12.50 0.42 -11.35
N VAL A 60 12.50 0.94 -10.13
CA VAL A 60 13.66 1.57 -9.52
C VAL A 60 14.41 0.53 -8.69
N ASN A 61 15.72 0.71 -8.59
CA ASN A 61 16.64 -0.08 -7.78
C ASN A 61 17.49 0.89 -6.98
N SER A 62 17.07 1.14 -5.74
CA SER A 62 17.70 2.11 -4.84
C SER A 62 19.15 1.75 -4.54
N LYS A 63 19.43 0.47 -4.35
CA LYS A 63 20.75 -0.01 -3.94
C LYS A 63 21.85 0.18 -5.00
N GLU A 64 21.53 -0.04 -6.27
CA GLU A 64 22.44 0.17 -7.38
C GLU A 64 22.29 1.56 -8.04
N ASN A 65 21.29 2.34 -7.62
CA ASN A 65 20.95 3.63 -8.22
C ASN A 65 20.71 3.51 -9.72
N ASP A 66 19.81 2.60 -10.11
CA ASP A 66 19.49 2.38 -11.50
C ASP A 66 17.97 2.15 -11.74
N ILE A 67 17.59 2.13 -13.01
CA ILE A 67 16.22 1.95 -13.45
C ILE A 67 16.19 0.82 -14.46
N GLY A 68 15.40 -0.21 -14.21
CA GLY A 68 15.25 -1.36 -15.09
C GLY A 68 13.98 -1.28 -15.94
N PHE A 69 14.10 -1.58 -17.23
CA PHE A 69 13.01 -1.65 -18.19
C PHE A 69 12.78 -3.09 -18.63
N VAL A 70 11.56 -3.59 -18.54
CA VAL A 70 11.22 -4.98 -18.82
C VAL A 70 10.03 -5.06 -19.79
N ASN A 71 10.13 -5.94 -20.78
CA ASN A 71 9.00 -6.35 -21.62
C ASN A 71 8.32 -7.54 -20.95
N ILE A 72 7.01 -7.43 -20.70
CA ILE A 72 6.16 -8.47 -20.14
C ILE A 72 4.98 -8.82 -21.06
N GLN A 73 5.13 -8.61 -22.37
CA GLN A 73 4.12 -8.99 -23.36
C GLN A 73 3.74 -10.46 -23.23
N ASP A 74 4.72 -11.33 -23.03
CA ASP A 74 4.52 -12.68 -22.49
C ASP A 74 4.86 -12.66 -21.00
N PRO A 75 3.86 -12.65 -20.08
CA PRO A 75 4.11 -12.54 -18.65
C PRO A 75 4.81 -13.75 -18.06
N SER A 76 4.83 -14.88 -18.78
CA SER A 76 5.57 -16.09 -18.37
C SER A 76 7.06 -16.04 -18.75
N LYS A 77 7.44 -15.11 -19.62
CA LYS A 77 8.80 -14.95 -20.15
C LYS A 77 9.21 -13.47 -20.20
N PRO A 78 9.29 -12.77 -19.06
CA PRO A 78 9.75 -11.40 -19.02
C PRO A 78 11.13 -11.25 -19.64
N LYS A 79 11.35 -10.12 -20.33
CA LYS A 79 12.63 -9.84 -21.01
C LYS A 79 13.13 -8.47 -20.62
N MET A 80 14.37 -8.40 -20.10
CA MET A 80 15.04 -7.13 -19.92
C MET A 80 15.17 -6.38 -21.24
N LEU A 81 14.80 -5.11 -21.23
CA LEU A 81 15.02 -4.19 -22.35
C LEU A 81 16.28 -3.33 -22.11
N GLY A 82 16.72 -3.21 -20.88
CA GLY A 82 17.92 -2.50 -20.47
C GLY A 82 17.82 -1.95 -19.06
N VAL A 83 18.97 -1.49 -18.56
CA VAL A 83 19.11 -0.81 -17.28
C VAL A 83 19.76 0.55 -17.54
N VAL A 84 19.33 1.59 -16.84
CA VAL A 84 19.90 2.94 -16.94
C VAL A 84 20.34 3.38 -15.55
N SER A 85 21.63 3.65 -15.38
CA SER A 85 22.15 4.16 -14.11
C SER A 85 21.83 5.65 -13.94
N VAL A 86 21.42 6.01 -12.73
CA VAL A 86 21.19 7.39 -12.28
C VAL A 86 22.11 7.76 -11.11
N ALA A 87 23.08 6.93 -10.80
CA ALA A 87 24.01 7.10 -9.68
C ALA A 87 24.81 8.42 -9.70
N ASN A 88 24.95 9.04 -10.87
CA ASN A 88 25.55 10.37 -11.02
C ASN A 88 24.62 11.52 -10.59
N VAL A 89 23.33 11.24 -10.36
CA VAL A 89 22.34 12.22 -9.90
C VAL A 89 21.99 11.95 -8.44
N GLY A 90 21.56 10.73 -8.10
CA GLY A 90 21.16 10.34 -6.75
C GLY A 90 20.47 8.97 -6.74
N GLU A 91 19.75 8.72 -5.69
CA GLU A 91 19.02 7.49 -5.43
C GLU A 91 17.58 7.58 -5.99
N PRO A 92 17.13 6.63 -6.83
CA PRO A 92 15.77 6.63 -7.32
C PRO A 92 14.82 6.09 -6.24
N THR A 93 13.77 6.84 -5.90
CA THR A 93 12.84 6.50 -4.83
C THR A 93 11.49 6.00 -5.35
N SER A 94 10.98 6.57 -6.45
CA SER A 94 9.68 6.17 -6.99
C SER A 94 9.61 6.36 -8.50
N ILE A 95 8.60 5.74 -9.14
CA ILE A 95 8.46 5.77 -10.60
C ILE A 95 7.01 5.71 -11.04
N VAL A 96 6.67 6.46 -12.08
CA VAL A 96 5.41 6.33 -12.82
C VAL A 96 5.66 6.29 -14.32
N ILE A 97 4.71 5.72 -15.06
CA ILE A 97 4.69 5.76 -16.53
C ILE A 97 3.53 6.65 -16.97
N THR A 98 3.78 7.57 -17.91
CA THR A 98 2.71 8.41 -18.48
C THR A 98 1.61 7.55 -19.12
N PRO A 99 0.33 7.96 -19.07
CA PRO A 99 -0.79 7.16 -19.61
C PRO A 99 -0.67 6.79 -21.08
N ASP A 100 0.05 7.61 -21.88
CA ASP A 100 0.37 7.33 -23.28
C ASP A 100 1.60 6.42 -23.48
N ALA A 101 2.19 5.95 -22.37
CA ALA A 101 3.38 5.12 -22.32
C ALA A 101 4.61 5.68 -23.05
N LYS A 102 4.71 7.00 -23.19
CA LYS A 102 5.87 7.65 -23.82
C LYS A 102 7.03 7.85 -22.86
N TYR A 103 6.73 8.17 -21.60
CA TYR A 103 7.74 8.52 -20.62
C TYR A 103 7.60 7.69 -19.35
N ALA A 104 8.74 7.28 -18.80
CA ALA A 104 8.90 6.93 -17.39
C ALA A 104 9.40 8.16 -16.66
N ILE A 105 8.80 8.50 -15.52
CA ILE A 105 9.16 9.64 -14.68
C ILE A 105 9.59 9.09 -13.34
N VAL A 106 10.79 9.44 -12.89
CA VAL A 106 11.43 8.88 -11.71
C VAL A 106 11.77 10.00 -10.76
N SER A 107 11.38 9.86 -9.49
CA SER A 107 11.87 10.72 -8.41
C SER A 107 13.26 10.28 -7.96
N ILE A 108 14.11 11.25 -7.70
CA ILE A 108 15.49 11.02 -7.28
C ILE A 108 15.74 11.77 -5.98
N PHE A 109 16.11 11.05 -4.95
CA PHE A 109 16.69 11.61 -3.74
C PHE A 109 18.12 12.09 -4.03
N VAL A 110 18.43 13.32 -3.67
CA VAL A 110 19.75 13.91 -3.79
C VAL A 110 20.16 14.38 -2.40
N LYS A 111 21.17 13.74 -1.83
CA LYS A 111 21.61 13.99 -0.45
C LYS A 111 21.80 15.48 -0.16
N GLU A 112 21.09 15.99 0.86
CA GLU A 112 21.16 17.39 1.33
C GLU A 112 20.84 18.46 0.26
N LYS A 113 20.16 18.08 -0.82
CA LYS A 113 19.77 18.98 -1.92
C LYS A 113 18.32 18.72 -2.33
N PRO A 114 17.67 19.70 -2.98
CA PRO A 114 16.40 19.46 -3.62
C PRO A 114 16.44 18.24 -4.53
N GLY A 115 15.44 17.37 -4.39
CA GLY A 115 15.26 16.21 -5.23
C GLY A 115 15.05 16.56 -6.70
N GLN A 116 15.03 15.57 -7.54
CA GLN A 116 14.80 15.75 -8.97
C GLN A 116 13.75 14.79 -9.50
N LEU A 117 13.06 15.17 -10.56
CA LEU A 117 12.38 14.26 -11.46
C LEU A 117 13.22 14.08 -12.72
N LEU A 118 13.47 12.83 -13.09
CA LEU A 118 14.11 12.49 -14.37
C LEU A 118 13.05 11.88 -15.30
N PHE A 119 13.07 12.29 -16.55
CA PHE A 119 12.14 11.83 -17.59
C PHE A 119 12.88 10.98 -18.61
N PHE A 120 12.43 9.74 -18.76
CA PHE A 120 13.03 8.79 -19.70
C PHE A 120 12.05 8.44 -20.82
N ASN A 121 12.50 8.45 -22.05
CA ASN A 121 11.71 7.98 -23.19
C ASN A 121 11.60 6.45 -23.13
N MET A 122 10.37 5.92 -23.13
CA MET A 122 10.09 4.49 -23.03
C MET A 122 10.55 3.66 -24.23
N SER A 123 10.78 4.28 -25.40
CA SER A 123 11.19 3.55 -26.61
C SER A 123 12.69 3.27 -26.66
N ASP A 124 13.53 4.24 -26.31
CA ASP A 124 14.99 4.14 -26.37
C ASP A 124 15.67 4.23 -25.01
N ARG A 125 14.90 4.48 -23.94
CA ARG A 125 15.35 4.56 -22.53
C ARG A 125 16.29 5.72 -22.25
N LYS A 126 16.38 6.71 -23.15
CA LYS A 126 17.21 7.89 -22.94
C LYS A 126 16.51 8.88 -22.01
N GLN A 127 17.29 9.49 -21.13
CA GLN A 127 16.84 10.66 -20.39
C GLN A 127 16.62 11.83 -21.37
N VAL A 128 15.43 12.43 -21.31
CA VAL A 128 15.03 13.54 -22.21
C VAL A 128 14.87 14.86 -21.47
N ALA A 129 14.67 14.82 -20.16
CA ALA A 129 14.51 16.01 -19.33
C ALA A 129 14.86 15.72 -17.86
N SER A 130 15.04 16.80 -17.09
CA SER A 130 15.04 16.79 -15.63
C SER A 130 14.31 18.03 -15.11
N LEU A 131 13.74 17.91 -13.90
CA LEU A 131 13.10 19.00 -13.19
C LEU A 131 13.51 18.95 -11.72
N THR A 132 14.04 20.07 -11.19
CA THR A 132 14.36 20.16 -9.77
C THR A 132 13.08 20.35 -8.96
N LEU A 133 12.94 19.57 -7.88
CA LEU A 133 11.81 19.63 -6.96
C LEU A 133 11.97 20.76 -5.94
N PRO A 134 10.87 21.20 -5.30
CA PRO A 134 10.91 22.30 -4.32
C PRO A 134 11.44 21.90 -2.94
N GLY A 135 11.77 20.62 -2.69
CA GLY A 135 12.22 20.11 -1.39
C GLY A 135 13.16 18.93 -1.52
N ILE A 136 13.61 18.45 -0.38
CA ILE A 136 14.55 17.33 -0.23
C ILE A 136 13.75 16.06 0.03
N GLY A 137 14.29 14.90 -0.36
CA GLY A 137 13.66 13.60 -0.06
C GLY A 137 12.30 13.41 -0.73
N PRO A 138 12.19 13.46 -2.09
CA PRO A 138 10.99 12.96 -2.73
C PRO A 138 10.91 11.46 -2.47
N ASP A 139 9.79 11.02 -1.94
CA ASP A 139 9.56 9.63 -1.66
C ASP A 139 8.63 9.03 -2.75
N SER A 140 7.36 9.26 -2.71
CA SER A 140 6.40 8.69 -3.64
C SER A 140 5.93 9.70 -4.70
N ILE A 141 5.67 9.20 -5.91
CA ILE A 141 5.05 9.98 -6.98
C ILE A 141 3.83 9.26 -7.56
N ALA A 142 2.80 10.03 -7.91
CA ALA A 142 1.63 9.55 -8.63
C ALA A 142 1.28 10.48 -9.79
N ILE A 143 0.72 9.92 -10.88
CA ILE A 143 0.31 10.69 -12.06
C ILE A 143 -1.21 10.67 -12.21
N THR A 144 -1.81 11.82 -12.55
CA THR A 144 -3.26 11.89 -12.83
C THR A 144 -3.66 11.02 -14.02
N PRO A 145 -4.89 10.47 -14.04
CA PRO A 145 -5.36 9.61 -15.14
C PRO A 145 -5.29 10.25 -16.54
N ASP A 146 -5.36 11.59 -16.62
CA ASP A 146 -5.21 12.35 -17.85
C ASP A 146 -3.75 12.65 -18.21
N GLY A 147 -2.81 12.28 -17.33
CA GLY A 147 -1.37 12.47 -17.52
C GLY A 147 -0.87 13.90 -17.37
N LYS A 148 -1.72 14.85 -16.96
CA LYS A 148 -1.32 16.27 -16.96
C LYS A 148 -0.62 16.73 -15.71
N LYS A 149 -0.83 16.04 -14.61
CA LYS A 149 -0.24 16.42 -13.32
C LYS A 149 0.42 15.23 -12.62
N LEU A 150 1.49 15.54 -11.89
CA LEU A 150 2.08 14.65 -10.90
C LEU A 150 1.81 15.19 -9.49
N VAL A 151 1.68 14.29 -8.55
CA VAL A 151 1.70 14.58 -7.12
C VAL A 151 2.94 13.89 -6.57
N VAL A 152 3.75 14.64 -5.85
CA VAL A 152 5.01 14.16 -5.26
C VAL A 152 4.96 14.38 -3.76
N ALA A 153 5.07 13.34 -2.97
CA ALA A 153 5.37 13.44 -1.55
C ALA A 153 6.84 13.82 -1.39
N ILE A 154 7.13 14.81 -0.58
CA ILE A 154 8.47 15.28 -0.27
C ILE A 154 8.60 15.25 1.24
N GLU A 155 9.16 14.18 1.73
CA GLU A 155 9.21 13.86 3.14
C GLU A 155 10.19 14.75 3.91
N ASP A 156 11.34 15.03 3.29
CA ASP A 156 12.48 15.74 3.88
C ASP A 156 13.07 15.02 5.10
N GLU A 157 13.24 13.72 4.97
CA GLU A 157 13.89 12.90 5.97
C GLU A 157 15.31 13.38 6.24
N GLU A 158 15.49 14.21 7.29
CA GLU A 158 16.77 14.85 7.59
C GLU A 158 17.83 13.88 8.09
N ASN A 159 17.39 12.85 8.79
CA ASN A 159 18.24 11.80 9.33
C ASN A 159 17.35 10.82 10.11
N THR A 160 17.07 9.77 9.51
CA THR A 160 16.14 8.68 9.74
C THR A 160 15.87 8.27 11.19
N ASP A 161 16.81 8.41 12.08
CA ASP A 161 16.68 7.85 13.43
C ASP A 161 16.18 8.83 14.50
N LYS A 162 15.85 10.08 14.15
CA LYS A 162 15.51 11.11 15.17
C LYS A 162 14.36 12.01 14.76
N LEU A 163 13.17 11.58 15.06
CA LEU A 163 11.97 12.41 14.98
C LEU A 163 11.79 13.27 16.25
N PRO A 164 11.25 14.49 16.14
CA PRO A 164 10.97 15.19 14.88
C PRO A 164 12.23 15.77 14.24
N GLY A 165 12.21 15.92 12.92
CA GLY A 165 13.18 16.70 12.16
C GLY A 165 13.00 18.20 12.34
N LYS A 166 13.73 19.00 11.60
CA LYS A 166 13.70 20.48 11.66
C LYS A 166 13.03 21.09 10.44
N ARG A 167 12.96 20.35 9.35
CA ARG A 167 12.38 20.79 8.08
C ARG A 167 11.12 20.01 7.80
N PRO A 168 9.95 20.66 7.79
CA PRO A 168 8.70 19.97 7.50
C PRO A 168 8.66 19.55 6.02
N GLY A 169 8.24 18.33 5.79
CA GLY A 169 7.93 17.83 4.45
C GLY A 169 6.72 18.56 3.83
N THR A 170 6.54 18.37 2.54
CA THR A 170 5.48 19.01 1.74
C THR A 170 5.01 18.10 0.62
N VAL A 171 3.93 18.49 -0.06
CA VAL A 171 3.48 17.82 -1.29
C VAL A 171 3.55 18.79 -2.47
N ALA A 172 4.24 18.39 -3.52
CA ALA A 172 4.32 19.18 -4.76
C ALA A 172 3.32 18.66 -5.80
N ILE A 173 2.51 19.57 -6.34
CA ILE A 173 1.63 19.33 -7.48
C ILE A 173 2.30 19.89 -8.72
N ILE A 174 2.76 19.02 -9.63
CA ILE A 174 3.49 19.40 -10.84
C ILE A 174 2.54 19.39 -12.03
N THR A 175 2.51 20.47 -12.78
CA THR A 175 1.82 20.53 -14.07
C THR A 175 2.83 20.29 -15.18
N LEU A 176 2.65 19.18 -15.91
CA LEU A 176 3.57 18.75 -16.97
C LEU A 176 3.43 19.60 -18.22
N ASP A 177 4.55 20.14 -18.72
CA ASP A 177 4.65 20.77 -20.03
C ASP A 177 5.25 19.77 -21.03
N TYR A 178 4.40 19.10 -21.78
CA TYR A 178 4.83 18.10 -22.77
C TYR A 178 5.59 18.71 -23.99
N ASN A 179 5.57 20.04 -24.18
CA ASN A 179 6.41 20.69 -25.18
C ASN A 179 7.84 20.87 -24.65
N ASN A 180 8.00 21.00 -23.34
CA ASN A 180 9.30 21.10 -22.68
C ASN A 180 9.21 20.64 -21.22
N LEU A 181 9.41 19.35 -20.96
CA LEU A 181 9.26 18.75 -19.63
C LEU A 181 10.12 19.42 -18.55
N SER A 182 11.28 19.97 -18.90
CA SER A 182 12.12 20.73 -17.96
C SER A 182 11.54 22.08 -17.54
N LYS A 183 10.48 22.56 -18.21
CA LYS A 183 9.74 23.78 -17.87
C LYS A 183 8.40 23.50 -17.20
N SER A 184 8.14 22.25 -16.80
CA SER A 184 6.98 21.92 -15.99
C SER A 184 6.97 22.78 -14.72
N SER A 185 5.79 23.23 -14.32
CA SER A 185 5.62 24.09 -13.15
C SER A 185 5.11 23.31 -11.97
N PHE A 186 5.33 23.81 -10.74
CA PHE A 186 4.82 23.19 -9.54
C PHE A 186 4.15 24.19 -8.61
N GLN A 187 3.27 23.68 -7.75
CA GLN A 187 2.67 24.36 -6.61
C GLN A 187 2.81 23.44 -5.39
N ASN A 188 3.11 24.00 -4.22
CA ASN A 188 3.20 23.21 -3.00
C ASN A 188 1.88 23.24 -2.23
N ALA A 189 1.44 22.08 -1.78
CA ALA A 189 0.38 21.92 -0.80
C ALA A 189 1.02 21.78 0.58
N ALA A 190 1.05 22.86 1.34
CA ALA A 190 1.61 22.88 2.69
C ALA A 190 0.72 22.09 3.65
N ILE A 191 1.31 21.16 4.39
CA ILE A 191 0.63 20.33 5.40
C ILE A 191 0.76 21.03 6.76
N ASN A 192 -0.36 21.19 7.45
CA ASN A 192 -0.39 21.76 8.80
C ASN A 192 -1.11 20.80 9.76
N LEU A 193 -0.35 20.14 10.61
CA LEU A 193 -0.86 19.17 11.59
C LEU A 193 -1.24 19.78 12.94
N LYS A 194 -0.99 21.08 13.14
CA LYS A 194 -1.25 21.73 14.43
C LYS A 194 -2.73 21.70 14.79
N GLY A 195 -3.02 21.28 16.01
CA GLY A 195 -4.40 21.21 16.52
C GLY A 195 -5.19 19.98 16.08
N ILE A 196 -4.60 19.06 15.30
CA ILE A 196 -5.23 17.80 14.93
C ILE A 196 -4.97 16.78 16.04
N SER A 197 -6.03 16.29 16.65
CA SER A 197 -5.92 15.31 17.74
C SER A 197 -5.48 13.94 17.23
N GLY A 198 -4.56 13.30 17.94
CA GLY A 198 -4.10 11.93 17.64
C GLY A 198 -3.05 11.84 16.54
N VAL A 199 -2.43 12.98 16.18
CA VAL A 199 -1.25 13.00 15.31
C VAL A 199 0.03 13.12 16.14
N ASN A 200 1.11 12.56 15.63
CA ASN A 200 2.46 12.65 16.15
C ASN A 200 3.19 13.83 15.46
N PHE A 201 4.19 14.41 16.10
CA PHE A 201 5.10 15.41 15.52
C PHE A 201 4.40 16.52 14.72
N PRO A 202 3.47 17.31 15.30
CA PRO A 202 2.63 18.22 14.53
C PRO A 202 3.36 19.40 13.88
N ASN A 203 4.64 19.59 14.16
CA ASN A 203 5.50 20.60 13.53
C ASN A 203 6.38 20.04 12.41
N ASP A 204 6.34 18.74 12.21
CA ASP A 204 7.18 17.99 11.28
C ASP A 204 6.31 16.98 10.48
N PRO A 205 5.49 17.47 9.53
CA PRO A 205 4.77 16.57 8.63
C PRO A 205 5.74 15.82 7.71
N GLN A 206 5.58 14.51 7.63
CA GLN A 206 6.36 13.61 6.80
C GLN A 206 5.45 12.88 5.82
N PRO A 207 5.17 13.49 4.65
CA PRO A 207 4.37 12.87 3.60
C PRO A 207 5.17 11.81 2.87
N GLU A 208 4.61 10.63 2.75
CA GLU A 208 5.28 9.44 2.24
C GLU A 208 4.57 8.89 1.00
N TYR A 209 3.48 8.19 1.12
CA TYR A 209 2.83 7.56 -0.01
C TYR A 209 1.68 8.40 -0.60
N VAL A 210 1.55 8.38 -1.94
CA VAL A 210 0.54 9.18 -2.67
C VAL A 210 -0.39 8.28 -3.48
N ALA A 211 -1.70 8.45 -3.29
CA ALA A 211 -2.72 7.94 -4.20
C ALA A 211 -3.52 9.09 -4.84
N ILE A 212 -3.94 8.92 -6.09
CA ILE A 212 -4.81 9.87 -6.79
C ILE A 212 -6.20 9.25 -6.98
N SER A 213 -7.25 10.04 -6.72
CA SER A 213 -8.64 9.61 -6.94
C SER A 213 -8.89 9.24 -8.41
N PRO A 214 -9.82 8.31 -8.69
CA PRO A 214 -10.09 7.86 -10.07
C PRO A 214 -10.48 8.98 -11.03
N ASP A 215 -11.10 10.05 -10.53
CA ASP A 215 -11.46 11.23 -11.33
C ASP A 215 -10.30 12.25 -11.51
N GLY A 216 -9.14 11.98 -10.89
CA GLY A 216 -7.94 12.81 -10.98
C GLY A 216 -8.00 14.15 -10.24
N LYS A 217 -8.99 14.36 -9.35
CA LYS A 217 -9.18 15.66 -8.68
C LYS A 217 -8.59 15.75 -7.30
N MET A 218 -8.46 14.64 -6.60
CA MET A 218 -7.98 14.56 -5.22
C MET A 218 -6.73 13.66 -5.14
N ALA A 219 -5.78 14.04 -4.30
CA ALA A 219 -4.75 13.15 -3.81
C ALA A 219 -4.99 12.83 -2.33
N ALA A 220 -4.73 11.60 -1.95
CA ALA A 220 -4.59 11.17 -0.57
C ALA A 220 -3.10 10.88 -0.32
N VAL A 221 -2.58 11.38 0.78
CA VAL A 221 -1.18 11.24 1.15
C VAL A 221 -1.09 10.71 2.57
N THR A 222 -0.35 9.64 2.76
CA THR A 222 -0.02 9.14 4.09
C THR A 222 1.07 10.01 4.72
N LEU A 223 0.99 10.16 6.02
CA LEU A 223 2.02 10.74 6.86
C LEU A 223 2.25 9.70 7.96
N GLN A 224 3.10 8.72 7.67
CA GLN A 224 3.22 7.49 8.45
C GLN A 224 3.61 7.78 9.90
N GLU A 225 4.75 8.45 10.13
CA GLU A 225 5.24 8.80 11.48
C GLU A 225 4.28 9.76 12.21
N ASN A 226 3.56 10.58 11.45
CA ASN A 226 2.54 11.44 12.03
C ASN A 226 1.25 10.69 12.37
N ASN A 227 1.10 9.43 11.95
CA ASN A 227 -0.12 8.64 12.10
C ASN A 227 -1.34 9.37 11.52
N ALA A 228 -1.22 9.90 10.29
CA ALA A 228 -2.22 10.76 9.68
C ALA A 228 -2.38 10.52 8.17
N ILE A 229 -3.48 11.05 7.61
CA ILE A 229 -3.75 11.08 6.17
C ILE A 229 -4.18 12.50 5.80
N ALA A 230 -3.59 13.05 4.72
CA ALA A 230 -3.96 14.33 4.14
C ALA A 230 -4.71 14.15 2.82
N LEU A 231 -5.80 14.90 2.62
CA LEU A 231 -6.52 15.00 1.36
C LEU A 231 -6.23 16.36 0.70
N ILE A 232 -5.87 16.33 -0.57
CA ILE A 232 -5.40 17.50 -1.31
C ILE A 232 -6.22 17.66 -2.58
N ASP A 233 -6.78 18.84 -2.83
CA ASP A 233 -7.35 19.22 -4.12
C ASP A 233 -6.20 19.49 -5.10
N ILE A 234 -6.11 18.66 -6.15
CA ILE A 234 -5.00 18.69 -7.11
C ILE A 234 -5.03 19.96 -7.96
N LYS A 235 -6.22 20.54 -8.20
CA LYS A 235 -6.35 21.73 -9.05
C LYS A 235 -5.81 22.96 -8.35
N SER A 236 -6.17 23.17 -7.09
CA SER A 236 -5.79 24.33 -6.29
C SER A 236 -4.49 24.13 -5.50
N ALA A 237 -3.92 22.91 -5.48
CA ALA A 237 -2.80 22.51 -4.64
C ALA A 237 -3.04 22.86 -3.16
N SER A 238 -4.24 22.60 -2.66
CA SER A 238 -4.62 22.92 -1.28
C SER A 238 -5.04 21.68 -0.51
N VAL A 239 -4.58 21.59 0.74
CA VAL A 239 -5.04 20.57 1.66
C VAL A 239 -6.49 20.87 2.04
N THR A 240 -7.39 19.94 1.74
CA THR A 240 -8.83 20.08 2.02
C THR A 240 -9.21 19.47 3.35
N ARG A 241 -8.44 18.45 3.80
CA ARG A 241 -8.64 17.76 5.07
C ARG A 241 -7.38 17.06 5.51
N ILE A 242 -7.18 16.99 6.84
CA ILE A 242 -6.23 16.07 7.46
C ILE A 242 -6.95 15.39 8.62
N PHE A 243 -6.70 14.10 8.81
CA PHE A 243 -7.23 13.35 9.95
C PHE A 243 -6.20 12.33 10.46
N SER A 244 -6.24 12.06 11.76
CA SER A 244 -5.42 11.00 12.35
C SER A 244 -5.91 9.62 11.92
N ALA A 245 -4.99 8.72 11.63
CA ALA A 245 -5.29 7.30 11.41
C ALA A 245 -5.70 6.59 12.72
N ARG A 246 -5.57 7.25 13.89
CA ARG A 246 -5.97 6.75 15.20
C ARG A 246 -5.21 5.49 15.61
N THR A 247 -5.71 4.83 16.64
CA THR A 247 -5.18 3.56 17.15
C THR A 247 -6.13 2.41 16.86
N VAL A 248 -5.59 1.19 16.88
CA VAL A 248 -6.35 -0.06 16.87
C VAL A 248 -5.99 -0.87 18.13
N THR A 249 -6.95 -1.63 18.65
CA THR A 249 -6.71 -2.59 19.75
C THR A 249 -7.14 -3.97 19.29
N GLN A 250 -6.22 -4.92 19.40
CA GLN A 250 -6.42 -6.30 18.94
C GLN A 250 -5.59 -7.27 19.80
N LEU A 251 -5.61 -8.54 19.48
CA LEU A 251 -4.69 -9.53 20.02
C LEU A 251 -3.50 -9.69 19.07
N ALA A 252 -2.29 -9.75 19.58
CA ALA A 252 -1.06 -9.94 18.84
C ALA A 252 -0.16 -10.95 19.53
N ASP A 253 0.87 -11.39 18.84
CA ASP A 253 2.04 -12.02 19.41
C ASP A 253 3.10 -10.95 19.68
N LEU A 254 3.56 -10.83 20.91
CA LEU A 254 4.55 -9.84 21.34
C LEU A 254 5.86 -10.49 21.82
N SER A 255 6.02 -11.79 21.59
CA SER A 255 7.21 -12.56 21.99
C SER A 255 7.97 -13.05 20.75
N ASP A 256 9.31 -12.95 20.78
CA ASP A 256 10.18 -13.50 19.72
C ASP A 256 10.61 -14.94 20.05
N ASP A 257 9.72 -15.72 20.66
CA ASP A 257 9.90 -17.17 20.81
C ASP A 257 9.62 -17.88 19.46
N ASP A 258 9.81 -19.15 19.36
CA ASP A 258 9.63 -19.86 18.08
C ASP A 258 8.17 -20.30 17.85
N LYS A 259 7.19 -19.57 18.42
CA LYS A 259 5.75 -19.88 18.33
C LYS A 259 4.94 -18.63 18.04
N ALA A 260 4.06 -18.70 17.06
CA ALA A 260 3.09 -17.64 16.81
C ALA A 260 1.87 -17.79 17.73
N SER A 261 1.58 -16.77 18.54
CA SER A 261 0.48 -16.79 19.51
C SER A 261 -0.20 -15.44 19.64
N LEU A 262 -1.34 -15.24 18.95
CA LEU A 262 -2.12 -14.00 19.01
C LEU A 262 -2.96 -13.94 20.28
N THR A 263 -2.34 -13.82 21.45
CA THR A 263 -3.00 -13.88 22.76
C THR A 263 -2.85 -12.64 23.62
N GLU A 264 -1.89 -11.78 23.29
CA GLU A 264 -1.61 -10.59 24.09
C GLU A 264 -2.39 -9.38 23.59
N LYS A 265 -2.96 -8.59 24.52
CA LYS A 265 -3.66 -7.35 24.17
C LYS A 265 -2.66 -6.33 23.65
N PHE A 266 -2.90 -5.88 22.42
CA PHE A 266 -2.05 -4.98 21.69
C PHE A 266 -2.85 -3.74 21.28
N THR A 267 -2.37 -2.57 21.65
CA THR A 267 -2.91 -1.27 21.18
C THR A 267 -1.79 -0.54 20.45
N SER A 268 -2.04 -0.16 19.19
CA SER A 268 -1.04 0.49 18.36
C SER A 268 -1.60 1.66 17.56
N ARG A 269 -0.74 2.59 17.19
CA ARG A 269 -0.98 3.53 16.11
C ARG A 269 -1.04 2.73 14.82
N ARG A 270 -1.90 3.13 13.88
CA ARG A 270 -1.95 2.45 12.58
C ARG A 270 -0.73 2.77 11.75
N GLU A 271 -0.33 4.03 11.75
CA GLU A 271 0.81 4.55 10.98
C GLU A 271 0.77 3.99 9.56
N PRO A 272 -0.21 4.45 8.74
CA PRO A 272 -0.44 3.91 7.40
C PRO A 272 0.70 4.31 6.48
N ASP A 273 1.21 3.35 5.73
CA ASP A 273 2.14 3.51 4.64
C ASP A 273 1.37 3.51 3.30
N GLY A 274 1.25 2.38 2.61
CA GLY A 274 0.53 2.30 1.35
C GLY A 274 -0.93 2.71 1.44
N ILE A 275 -1.39 3.51 0.48
CA ILE A 275 -2.76 4.01 0.41
C ILE A 275 -3.32 3.91 -1.00
N ALA A 276 -4.60 3.60 -1.13
CA ALA A 276 -5.31 3.60 -2.41
C ALA A 276 -6.76 4.09 -2.26
N PHE A 277 -7.27 4.80 -3.26
CA PHE A 277 -8.70 5.08 -3.36
C PHE A 277 -9.47 3.86 -3.85
N THR A 278 -10.70 3.67 -3.35
CA THR A 278 -11.66 2.76 -3.99
C THR A 278 -11.99 3.23 -5.40
N ALA A 279 -12.47 2.33 -6.26
CA ALA A 279 -12.74 2.64 -7.67
C ALA A 279 -13.84 3.71 -7.85
N ASP A 280 -14.72 3.89 -6.87
CA ASP A 280 -15.73 4.95 -6.82
C ASP A 280 -15.18 6.27 -6.24
N GLY A 281 -13.96 6.25 -5.69
CA GLY A 281 -13.31 7.41 -5.07
C GLY A 281 -13.90 7.83 -3.72
N LEU A 282 -14.74 7.00 -3.08
CA LEU A 282 -15.45 7.37 -1.85
C LEU A 282 -14.75 6.93 -0.58
N PHE A 283 -13.82 5.99 -0.66
CA PHE A 283 -13.10 5.44 0.48
C PHE A 283 -11.61 5.32 0.18
N LEU A 284 -10.83 5.17 1.25
CA LEU A 284 -9.40 4.92 1.22
C LEU A 284 -9.10 3.58 1.88
N VAL A 285 -8.27 2.79 1.25
CA VAL A 285 -7.68 1.57 1.83
C VAL A 285 -6.24 1.87 2.19
N THR A 286 -5.83 1.52 3.42
CA THR A 286 -4.45 1.67 3.87
C THR A 286 -3.86 0.35 4.33
N ALA A 287 -2.62 0.09 3.98
CA ALA A 287 -1.74 -0.84 4.67
C ALA A 287 -1.16 -0.12 5.90
N ASN A 288 -1.11 -0.79 7.04
CA ASN A 288 -0.71 -0.17 8.30
C ASN A 288 0.57 -0.84 8.79
N GLU A 289 1.68 -0.39 8.32
CA GLU A 289 3.00 -0.91 8.66
C GLU A 289 3.47 -0.41 10.02
N GLY A 290 3.59 0.91 10.15
CA GLY A 290 4.09 1.65 11.30
C GLY A 290 5.59 1.78 11.34
N ASP A 291 6.08 2.93 11.76
CA ASP A 291 7.51 3.19 11.87
C ASP A 291 7.99 3.73 13.21
N THR A 292 7.13 4.34 14.01
CA THR A 292 7.52 4.92 15.30
C THR A 292 7.52 3.92 16.45
N GLU A 293 8.62 3.83 17.19
CA GLU A 293 8.72 2.96 18.34
C GLU A 293 8.04 3.53 19.61
N ARG A 294 7.51 2.67 20.49
CA ARG A 294 6.88 3.04 21.79
C ARG A 294 7.71 4.02 22.60
N LYS A 295 9.01 3.76 22.72
CA LYS A 295 9.93 4.59 23.52
C LYS A 295 9.98 6.04 23.04
N THR A 296 9.66 6.31 21.77
CA THR A 296 9.66 7.66 21.21
C THR A 296 8.67 8.58 21.91
N PHE A 297 7.52 8.06 22.33
CA PHE A 297 6.47 8.82 23.00
C PHE A 297 6.39 8.57 24.52
N GLY A 298 7.09 7.55 25.01
CA GLY A 298 7.04 7.15 26.41
C GLY A 298 5.67 6.63 26.88
N ASP A 299 4.80 6.25 25.95
CA ASP A 299 3.47 5.70 26.24
C ASP A 299 3.42 4.16 26.05
N ASN A 300 2.24 3.57 26.26
CA ASN A 300 2.00 2.13 26.08
C ASN A 300 1.35 1.80 24.72
N VAL A 301 1.40 2.72 23.76
CA VAL A 301 0.89 2.52 22.41
C VAL A 301 2.04 2.09 21.50
N TYR A 302 1.85 0.99 20.83
CA TYR A 302 2.85 0.45 19.89
C TYR A 302 2.81 1.20 18.55
N SER A 303 3.78 0.93 17.69
CA SER A 303 3.79 1.26 16.28
C SER A 303 3.22 0.10 15.47
N GLY A 304 2.62 0.41 14.33
CA GLY A 304 2.10 -0.55 13.36
C GLY A 304 0.75 -1.14 13.74
N GLY A 305 -0.22 -0.93 12.87
CA GLY A 305 -1.55 -1.50 13.03
C GLY A 305 -1.62 -3.01 12.77
N ARG A 306 -0.55 -3.60 12.21
CA ARG A 306 -0.42 -5.03 11.85
C ARG A 306 -1.57 -5.55 10.99
N GLY A 307 -2.16 -4.68 10.19
CA GLY A 307 -3.32 -4.98 9.39
C GLY A 307 -3.61 -3.89 8.37
N TRP A 308 -4.84 -3.81 7.94
CA TRP A 308 -5.28 -2.81 6.98
C TRP A 308 -6.64 -2.24 7.35
N THR A 309 -6.89 -1.01 6.89
CA THR A 309 -8.08 -0.24 7.28
C THR A 309 -8.75 0.35 6.05
N ILE A 310 -10.08 0.46 6.09
CA ILE A 310 -10.83 1.29 5.16
C ILE A 310 -11.34 2.52 5.91
N PHE A 311 -11.01 3.70 5.40
CA PHE A 311 -11.50 4.99 5.89
C PHE A 311 -12.49 5.59 4.90
N ASP A 312 -13.49 6.32 5.41
CA ASP A 312 -14.19 7.31 4.58
C ASP A 312 -13.33 8.59 4.43
N LEU A 313 -13.74 9.48 3.52
CA LEU A 313 -13.02 10.72 3.28
C LEU A 313 -13.14 11.74 4.45
N GLN A 314 -13.95 11.44 5.46
CA GLN A 314 -14.05 12.20 6.70
C GLN A 314 -13.08 11.68 7.78
N GLY A 315 -12.42 10.54 7.55
CA GLY A 315 -11.49 9.89 8.45
C GLY A 315 -12.18 8.96 9.46
N ALA A 316 -13.43 8.56 9.21
CA ALA A 316 -14.05 7.50 10.02
C ALA A 316 -13.58 6.12 9.52
N VAL A 317 -13.24 5.25 10.46
CA VAL A 317 -12.93 3.85 10.17
C VAL A 317 -14.22 3.13 9.78
N VAL A 318 -14.28 2.61 8.57
CA VAL A 318 -15.40 1.86 8.01
C VAL A 318 -15.22 0.36 8.16
N TYR A 319 -13.98 -0.09 8.01
CA TYR A 319 -13.55 -1.48 8.22
C TYR A 319 -12.16 -1.51 8.83
N GLU A 320 -11.94 -2.49 9.70
CA GLU A 320 -10.65 -2.78 10.32
C GLU A 320 -10.39 -4.28 10.24
N SER A 321 -9.26 -4.68 9.69
CA SER A 321 -8.88 -6.09 9.59
C SER A 321 -8.56 -6.73 10.95
N GLY A 322 -8.14 -5.93 11.91
CA GLY A 322 -7.62 -6.42 13.16
C GLY A 322 -6.47 -7.40 12.92
N ASN A 323 -6.38 -8.44 13.75
CA ASN A 323 -5.36 -9.47 13.65
C ASN A 323 -5.67 -10.58 12.61
N SER A 324 -6.70 -10.42 11.79
CA SER A 324 -7.09 -11.46 10.82
C SER A 324 -5.99 -11.77 9.80
N VAL A 325 -5.20 -10.76 9.42
CA VAL A 325 -4.09 -10.94 8.47
C VAL A 325 -2.93 -11.70 9.11
N GLU A 326 -2.59 -11.42 10.36
CA GLU A 326 -1.58 -12.20 11.10
C GLU A 326 -2.04 -13.65 11.26
N ALA A 327 -3.33 -13.89 11.53
CA ALA A 327 -3.89 -15.25 11.60
C ALA A 327 -3.80 -15.98 10.24
N ILE A 328 -4.01 -15.27 9.12
CA ILE A 328 -3.80 -15.82 7.77
C ILE A 328 -2.33 -16.14 7.56
N ALA A 329 -1.41 -15.27 7.95
CA ALA A 329 0.03 -15.51 7.84
C ALA A 329 0.47 -16.73 8.66
N ILE A 330 -0.02 -16.89 9.88
CA ILE A 330 0.25 -18.07 10.73
C ILE A 330 -0.26 -19.34 10.06
N LYS A 331 -1.51 -19.34 9.60
CA LYS A 331 -2.15 -20.49 8.93
C LYS A 331 -1.36 -20.95 7.70
N ASN A 332 -0.72 -20.03 6.98
CA ASN A 332 0.02 -20.30 5.75
C ASN A 332 1.54 -20.41 5.96
N SER A 333 2.03 -20.37 7.20
CA SER A 333 3.46 -20.42 7.54
C SER A 333 4.26 -19.22 6.98
N PHE A 334 3.64 -18.07 6.88
CA PHE A 334 4.24 -16.81 6.41
C PHE A 334 4.58 -15.86 7.58
N TYR A 335 4.18 -16.20 8.81
CA TYR A 335 4.38 -15.32 9.95
C TYR A 335 5.87 -15.24 10.36
N PRO A 336 6.43 -14.01 10.48
CA PRO A 336 7.85 -13.82 10.76
C PRO A 336 8.13 -13.89 12.27
N LEU A 337 8.26 -15.09 12.86
CA LEU A 337 8.39 -15.35 14.29
C LEU A 337 9.42 -14.48 15.03
N LYS A 338 10.49 -14.06 14.36
CA LYS A 338 11.54 -13.20 14.94
C LYS A 338 11.21 -11.70 14.90
N ARG A 339 10.00 -11.37 14.47
CA ARG A 339 9.49 -9.98 14.37
C ARG A 339 8.26 -9.75 15.25
N SER A 340 7.81 -10.76 16.00
CA SER A 340 6.59 -10.69 16.81
C SER A 340 6.61 -9.56 17.82
N SER A 341 7.72 -9.35 18.52
CA SER A 341 7.89 -8.27 19.50
C SER A 341 7.97 -6.87 18.88
N LYS A 342 8.15 -6.79 17.54
CA LYS A 342 8.29 -5.53 16.78
C LYS A 342 6.97 -5.19 16.07
N ARG A 343 6.93 -5.31 14.75
CA ARG A 343 5.80 -4.93 13.90
C ARG A 343 5.07 -6.10 13.22
N GLY A 344 5.46 -7.35 13.56
CA GLY A 344 4.86 -8.58 13.02
C GLY A 344 5.08 -8.72 11.52
N ILE A 345 3.98 -8.81 10.77
CA ILE A 345 3.99 -9.06 9.32
C ILE A 345 4.31 -7.83 8.46
N GLU A 346 4.21 -6.63 9.00
CA GLU A 346 4.44 -5.35 8.31
C GLU A 346 3.74 -5.30 6.94
N LEU A 347 2.44 -4.89 6.94
CA LEU A 347 1.73 -4.60 5.70
C LEU A 347 2.14 -3.23 5.20
N GLU A 348 2.61 -3.17 3.96
CA GLU A 348 3.23 -2.00 3.37
C GLU A 348 2.45 -1.51 2.14
N GLY A 349 2.40 -2.26 1.05
CA GLY A 349 1.72 -1.84 -0.16
C GLY A 349 0.20 -2.03 -0.15
N ALA A 350 -0.52 -1.09 -0.74
CA ALA A 350 -1.96 -1.18 -0.98
C ALA A 350 -2.32 -0.65 -2.37
N VAL A 351 -2.98 -1.46 -3.19
CA VAL A 351 -3.55 -1.01 -4.48
C VAL A 351 -4.95 -1.58 -4.68
N ILE A 352 -5.78 -0.87 -5.43
CA ILE A 352 -7.13 -1.31 -5.76
C ILE A 352 -7.29 -1.42 -7.26
N SER A 353 -8.00 -2.45 -7.69
CA SER A 353 -8.40 -2.65 -9.08
C SER A 353 -9.82 -3.18 -9.18
N VAL A 354 -10.45 -2.96 -10.32
CA VAL A 354 -11.70 -3.65 -10.67
C VAL A 354 -11.34 -4.90 -11.48
N VAL A 355 -11.78 -6.04 -10.98
CA VAL A 355 -11.61 -7.37 -11.59
C VAL A 355 -12.97 -8.03 -11.64
N ASP A 356 -13.49 -8.35 -12.83
CA ASP A 356 -14.82 -8.94 -13.04
C ASP A 356 -15.94 -8.21 -12.28
N ASP A 357 -16.02 -6.89 -12.48
CA ASP A 357 -16.99 -5.97 -11.85
C ASP A 357 -16.89 -5.88 -10.32
N LYS A 358 -15.88 -6.49 -9.70
CA LYS A 358 -15.60 -6.42 -8.27
C LYS A 358 -14.47 -5.48 -7.97
N GLN A 359 -14.61 -4.69 -6.93
CA GLN A 359 -13.48 -3.95 -6.38
C GLN A 359 -12.61 -4.90 -5.56
N VAL A 360 -11.34 -5.02 -5.93
CA VAL A 360 -10.38 -5.89 -5.26
C VAL A 360 -9.24 -5.05 -4.70
N ALA A 361 -9.00 -5.15 -3.39
CA ALA A 361 -7.84 -4.61 -2.73
C ALA A 361 -6.73 -5.68 -2.71
N PHE A 362 -5.54 -5.29 -3.13
CA PHE A 362 -4.31 -6.07 -3.05
C PHE A 362 -3.40 -5.42 -2.00
N LEU A 363 -2.84 -6.25 -1.14
CA LEU A 363 -2.00 -5.82 -0.02
C LEU A 363 -0.75 -6.69 0.03
N THR A 364 0.42 -6.10 0.18
CA THR A 364 1.68 -6.80 0.40
C THR A 364 2.05 -6.82 1.88
N SER A 365 2.65 -7.91 2.31
CA SER A 365 3.31 -8.01 3.61
C SER A 365 4.80 -8.14 3.38
N GLU A 366 5.54 -7.12 3.75
CA GLU A 366 6.97 -7.04 3.55
C GLU A 366 7.70 -8.17 4.29
N ARG A 367 7.49 -8.30 5.59
CA ARG A 367 8.20 -9.29 6.42
C ARG A 367 7.58 -10.68 6.37
N GLY A 368 6.29 -10.78 6.00
CA GLY A 368 5.65 -12.07 5.76
C GLY A 368 5.92 -12.64 4.37
N ASN A 369 6.37 -11.82 3.42
CA ASN A 369 6.67 -12.20 2.02
C ASN A 369 5.46 -12.82 1.31
N PHE A 370 4.32 -12.12 1.34
CA PHE A 370 3.11 -12.58 0.67
C PHE A 370 2.26 -11.41 0.15
N LEU A 371 1.40 -11.72 -0.80
CA LEU A 371 0.36 -10.84 -1.34
C LEU A 371 -1.01 -11.40 -0.95
N LEU A 372 -1.90 -10.51 -0.52
CA LEU A 372 -3.31 -10.76 -0.25
C LEU A 372 -4.19 -10.10 -1.30
N ALA A 373 -5.34 -10.70 -1.59
CA ALA A 373 -6.41 -10.07 -2.35
C ALA A 373 -7.74 -10.18 -1.59
N TYR A 374 -8.45 -9.06 -1.47
CA TYR A 374 -9.77 -8.98 -0.85
C TYR A 374 -10.79 -8.40 -1.82
N ASP A 375 -11.95 -9.05 -1.97
CA ASP A 375 -13.14 -8.44 -2.56
C ASP A 375 -13.68 -7.41 -1.56
N ILE A 376 -13.63 -6.14 -1.93
CA ILE A 376 -14.11 -5.01 -1.14
C ILE A 376 -15.39 -4.37 -1.74
N SER A 377 -16.08 -5.07 -2.62
CA SER A 377 -17.35 -4.59 -3.18
C SER A 377 -18.39 -4.32 -2.08
N SER A 378 -18.31 -5.06 -0.97
CA SER A 378 -18.96 -4.73 0.29
C SER A 378 -17.92 -4.12 1.24
N ILE A 379 -17.83 -2.80 1.26
CA ILE A 379 -16.82 -2.03 2.01
C ILE A 379 -16.74 -2.40 3.50
N ARG A 380 -17.88 -2.77 4.12
CA ARG A 380 -17.96 -3.14 5.54
C ARG A 380 -17.68 -4.61 5.81
N MET A 381 -17.65 -5.44 4.79
CA MET A 381 -17.46 -6.89 4.90
C MET A 381 -16.55 -7.40 3.78
N PRO A 382 -15.27 -7.00 3.73
CA PRO A 382 -14.33 -7.53 2.77
C PRO A 382 -14.20 -9.05 2.86
N VAL A 383 -14.06 -9.69 1.71
CA VAL A 383 -13.91 -11.15 1.62
C VAL A 383 -12.56 -11.50 1.05
N LEU A 384 -11.78 -12.31 1.76
CA LEU A 384 -10.49 -12.81 1.28
C LEU A 384 -10.70 -13.68 0.03
N LEU A 385 -10.05 -13.28 -1.06
CA LEU A 385 -10.05 -14.04 -2.33
C LEU A 385 -8.86 -14.99 -2.44
N GLY A 386 -7.74 -14.66 -1.80
CA GLY A 386 -6.56 -15.51 -1.81
C GLY A 386 -5.35 -14.86 -1.18
N VAL A 387 -4.36 -15.71 -0.94
CA VAL A 387 -3.02 -15.32 -0.49
C VAL A 387 -2.00 -16.12 -1.29
N VAL A 388 -0.91 -15.48 -1.71
CA VAL A 388 0.19 -16.14 -2.44
C VAL A 388 1.54 -15.66 -1.91
N PRO A 389 2.56 -16.55 -1.85
CA PRO A 389 3.90 -16.13 -1.47
C PRO A 389 4.53 -15.27 -2.56
N THR A 390 5.27 -14.25 -2.14
CA THR A 390 6.10 -13.40 -3.00
C THR A 390 7.59 -13.73 -2.83
N GLY A 391 8.46 -13.01 -3.53
CA GLY A 391 9.87 -12.88 -3.15
C GLY A 391 10.01 -12.20 -1.80
N LYS A 392 11.25 -11.94 -1.38
CA LYS A 392 11.52 -11.36 -0.06
C LYS A 392 11.31 -9.84 -0.08
N ASN A 393 10.67 -9.35 0.96
CA ASN A 393 10.40 -7.93 1.14
C ASN A 393 9.69 -7.32 -0.08
N PRO A 394 8.41 -7.71 -0.34
CA PRO A 394 7.63 -7.11 -1.42
C PRO A 394 7.19 -5.71 -1.00
N GLU A 395 7.75 -4.71 -1.61
CA GLU A 395 7.49 -3.28 -1.37
C GLU A 395 6.64 -2.69 -2.49
N GLY A 396 7.18 -2.64 -3.70
CA GLY A 396 6.43 -2.13 -4.86
C GLY A 396 5.29 -3.05 -5.29
N LEU A 397 4.12 -2.45 -5.51
CA LEU A 397 2.91 -3.17 -5.88
C LEU A 397 2.18 -2.44 -7.01
N VAL A 398 1.90 -3.15 -8.12
CA VAL A 398 1.15 -2.58 -9.26
C VAL A 398 0.17 -3.59 -9.84
N VAL A 399 -1.01 -3.11 -10.23
CA VAL A 399 -2.01 -3.93 -10.94
C VAL A 399 -2.07 -3.51 -12.41
N ILE A 400 -2.24 -4.49 -13.29
CA ILE A 400 -2.49 -4.32 -14.72
C ILE A 400 -3.88 -4.88 -15.02
N PRO A 401 -4.94 -4.07 -14.86
CA PRO A 401 -6.34 -4.55 -14.95
C PRO A 401 -6.66 -5.16 -16.31
N SER A 402 -6.18 -4.54 -17.40
CA SER A 402 -6.40 -5.00 -18.78
C SER A 402 -5.90 -6.42 -19.06
N ARG A 403 -5.05 -6.96 -18.17
CA ARG A 403 -4.44 -8.28 -18.31
C ARG A 403 -4.72 -9.22 -17.13
N ASN A 404 -5.47 -8.75 -16.13
CA ASN A 404 -5.69 -9.45 -14.86
C ASN A 404 -4.36 -9.89 -14.23
N LEU A 405 -3.40 -8.96 -14.11
CA LEU A 405 -2.10 -9.20 -13.49
C LEU A 405 -1.91 -8.27 -12.29
N VAL A 406 -1.27 -8.78 -11.27
CA VAL A 406 -0.68 -8.01 -10.18
C VAL A 406 0.79 -8.39 -10.07
N LEU A 407 1.64 -7.40 -9.85
CA LEU A 407 3.08 -7.55 -9.75
C LEU A 407 3.57 -7.01 -8.42
N THR A 408 4.54 -7.70 -7.82
CA THR A 408 5.28 -7.20 -6.67
C THR A 408 6.75 -7.06 -7.01
N ALA A 409 7.36 -5.95 -6.62
CA ALA A 409 8.82 -5.79 -6.62
C ALA A 409 9.34 -6.18 -5.23
N ASN A 410 10.32 -7.08 -5.18
CA ASN A 410 10.77 -7.73 -3.96
C ASN A 410 12.24 -7.33 -3.70
N GLU A 411 12.41 -6.31 -2.87
CA GLU A 411 13.69 -5.69 -2.57
C GLU A 411 14.71 -6.70 -2.00
N GLY A 412 14.26 -7.52 -1.05
CA GLY A 412 15.13 -8.40 -0.28
C GLY A 412 15.80 -9.55 -1.06
N ASP A 413 15.31 -9.90 -2.25
CA ASP A 413 15.90 -10.95 -3.09
C ASP A 413 16.08 -10.57 -4.57
N GLY A 414 15.79 -9.32 -4.92
CA GLY A 414 16.03 -8.81 -6.28
C GLY A 414 15.14 -9.44 -7.33
N THR A 415 13.87 -9.65 -7.02
CA THR A 415 12.92 -10.29 -7.94
C THR A 415 11.66 -9.45 -8.15
N ILE A 416 10.97 -9.72 -9.26
CA ILE A 416 9.62 -9.22 -9.50
C ILE A 416 8.71 -10.44 -9.71
N ASP A 417 7.67 -10.57 -8.89
CA ASP A 417 6.64 -11.58 -9.12
C ASP A 417 5.60 -11.06 -10.11
N ILE A 418 5.20 -11.90 -11.05
CA ILE A 418 4.03 -11.69 -11.91
C ILE A 418 2.98 -12.70 -11.54
N ILE A 419 1.85 -12.21 -11.04
CA ILE A 419 0.79 -13.02 -10.46
C ILE A 419 -0.47 -12.82 -11.29
N LYS A 420 -1.13 -13.92 -11.67
CA LYS A 420 -2.41 -13.91 -12.38
C LYS A 420 -3.54 -13.78 -11.38
N ILE A 421 -4.44 -12.87 -11.66
CA ILE A 421 -5.74 -12.78 -11.01
C ILE A 421 -6.69 -13.67 -11.82
N LYS A 422 -7.25 -14.70 -11.21
CA LYS A 422 -8.28 -15.53 -11.85
C LYS A 422 -9.64 -14.88 -11.61
N PRO A 423 -10.48 -14.80 -12.66
CA PRO A 423 -11.82 -14.29 -12.56
C PRO A 423 -12.72 -15.10 -11.61
#